data_9dac64c4825b9ec9fa76e916b0b42f0e
#
_entry.id   9dac64c4825b9ec9fa76e916b0b42f0e
#
_cell.length_a   1.000
_cell.length_b   1.000
_cell.length_c   1.000
_cell.angle_alpha   90.00
_cell.angle_beta   90.00
_cell.angle_gamma   90.00
#
_symmetry.space_group_name_H-M   'P 1'
#
loop_
_entity.id
_entity.type
_entity.pdbx_description
1 polymer ?
#
loop_
_entity_poly.entity_id
_entity_poly.type
_entity_poly.pdbx_seq_one_letter_code
_entity_poly.pdbx_strand_id
1 'polypeptide(L)'
;YYDASLSFGRNGFDYGLNHSLNASLGEASPTRFQLGDYTFSQLTANLDATRELNFGMAKPAYLALGAEVRRERFQTRPGDSASYQIGPIEAPSGAQAGPGLQPADAARVSRYVAGLYADLSAELTSSLYASAALRWDRYSDFGSAATGKLSARYAFTPEVAARATVSTSFRAPSLAQSAFSFTVTDRGEGGVLSQVRTLPVSNPI
;
A
#
# COMPACT_ATOMS: atom_id res chain seq x y z
N TYR A 1 27.59 -14.21 6.41
CA TYR A 1 26.26 -14.79 6.38
C TYR A 1 25.51 -14.28 5.14
N TYR A 2 24.78 -15.18 4.49
CA TYR A 2 23.91 -14.86 3.34
C TYR A 2 22.54 -15.43 3.61
N ASP A 3 21.52 -14.70 3.20
CA ASP A 3 20.11 -15.10 3.25
C ASP A 3 19.44 -14.79 1.92
N ALA A 4 18.59 -15.70 1.46
CA ALA A 4 17.76 -15.49 0.29
C ALA A 4 16.34 -15.95 0.60
N SER A 5 15.36 -15.12 0.33
CA SER A 5 13.97 -15.42 0.62
C SER A 5 13.05 -15.08 -0.55
N LEU A 6 11.97 -15.85 -0.66
CA LEU A 6 10.87 -15.60 -1.59
C LEU A 6 9.56 -15.68 -0.79
N SER A 7 8.76 -14.64 -0.84
CA SER A 7 7.48 -14.58 -0.15
C SER A 7 6.35 -14.20 -1.11
N PHE A 8 5.18 -14.80 -0.90
CA PHE A 8 3.95 -14.45 -1.60
C PHE A 8 2.85 -14.21 -0.59
N GLY A 9 2.16 -13.08 -0.74
CA GLY A 9 0.99 -12.73 0.05
C GLY A 9 -0.18 -12.36 -0.85
N ARG A 10 -1.39 -12.75 -0.43
CA ARG A 10 -2.64 -12.33 -1.08
C ARG A 10 -3.67 -11.99 -0.01
N ASN A 11 -4.33 -10.85 -0.18
CA ASN A 11 -5.46 -10.42 0.62
C ASN A 11 -6.63 -10.14 -0.32
N GLY A 12 -7.82 -10.66 0.02
CA GLY A 12 -9.06 -10.43 -0.71
C GLY A 12 -10.15 -9.96 0.23
N PHE A 13 -11.01 -9.11 -0.28
CA PHE A 13 -12.16 -8.59 0.45
C PHE A 13 -13.37 -8.55 -0.48
N ASP A 14 -14.42 -9.32 -0.14
CA ASP A 14 -15.68 -9.41 -0.87
C ASP A 14 -16.74 -8.60 -0.11
N TYR A 15 -17.41 -7.70 -0.82
CA TYR A 15 -18.48 -6.88 -0.28
C TYR A 15 -19.84 -7.47 -0.63
N GLY A 16 -20.64 -7.82 0.38
CA GLY A 16 -22.02 -8.24 0.22
C GLY A 16 -22.95 -7.39 1.10
N LEU A 17 -24.16 -7.15 0.62
CA LEU A 17 -25.22 -6.45 1.34
C LEU A 17 -26.48 -7.28 1.35
N ASN A 18 -27.08 -7.46 2.52
CA ASN A 18 -28.32 -8.18 2.71
C ASN A 18 -29.40 -7.24 3.26
N HIS A 19 -30.66 -7.56 3.01
CA HIS A 19 -31.82 -6.79 3.50
C HIS A 19 -31.77 -5.34 3.02
N SER A 20 -31.41 -5.13 1.75
CA SER A 20 -31.39 -3.84 1.07
C SER A 20 -32.27 -3.90 -0.19
N LEU A 21 -32.34 -2.79 -0.91
CA LEU A 21 -33.01 -2.69 -2.19
C LEU A 21 -32.34 -1.65 -3.07
N ASN A 22 -32.50 -1.76 -4.38
CA ASN A 22 -32.24 -0.68 -5.35
C ASN A 22 -33.57 -0.02 -5.69
N ALA A 23 -33.80 1.18 -5.15
CA ALA A 23 -35.07 1.87 -5.26
C ALA A 23 -35.48 2.13 -6.72
N SER A 24 -34.52 2.35 -7.62
CA SER A 24 -34.80 2.59 -9.04
C SER A 24 -35.33 1.36 -9.78
N LEU A 25 -35.10 0.14 -9.24
CA LEU A 25 -35.63 -1.12 -9.78
C LEU A 25 -37.06 -1.44 -9.30
N GLY A 26 -37.52 -0.79 -8.23
CA GLY A 26 -38.84 -1.05 -7.62
C GLY A 26 -38.98 -2.51 -7.20
N GLU A 27 -40.11 -3.14 -7.56
CA GLU A 27 -40.42 -4.53 -7.21
C GLU A 27 -39.46 -5.56 -7.82
N ALA A 28 -38.74 -5.20 -8.89
CA ALA A 28 -37.71 -6.06 -9.50
C ALA A 28 -36.38 -6.03 -8.74
N SER A 29 -36.28 -5.25 -7.65
CA SER A 29 -35.05 -5.18 -6.86
C SER A 29 -34.84 -6.46 -6.06
N PRO A 30 -33.64 -7.10 -6.14
CA PRO A 30 -33.27 -8.11 -5.18
C PRO A 30 -33.09 -7.49 -3.79
N THR A 31 -33.07 -8.34 -2.74
CA THR A 31 -32.79 -7.92 -1.37
C THR A 31 -31.38 -8.27 -0.89
N ARG A 32 -30.59 -8.94 -1.76
CA ARG A 32 -29.20 -9.31 -1.55
C ARG A 32 -28.40 -8.87 -2.75
N PHE A 33 -27.23 -8.34 -2.49
CA PHE A 33 -26.32 -7.81 -3.50
C PHE A 33 -24.90 -8.22 -3.21
N GLN A 34 -24.18 -8.61 -4.26
CA GLN A 34 -22.72 -8.62 -4.28
C GLN A 34 -22.28 -7.24 -4.79
N LEU A 35 -21.57 -6.49 -3.96
CA LEU A 35 -21.20 -5.11 -4.28
C LEU A 35 -19.86 -4.98 -5.00
N GLY A 36 -19.10 -6.06 -5.08
CA GLY A 36 -17.79 -6.12 -5.71
C GLY A 36 -16.71 -6.72 -4.82
N ASP A 37 -15.54 -6.90 -5.37
CA ASP A 37 -14.39 -7.42 -4.64
C ASP A 37 -13.12 -6.60 -4.86
N TYR A 38 -12.22 -6.69 -3.87
CA TYR A 38 -10.88 -6.12 -3.91
C TYR A 38 -9.88 -7.24 -3.66
N THR A 39 -8.85 -7.29 -4.46
CA THR A 39 -7.75 -8.23 -4.24
C THR A 39 -6.42 -7.47 -4.33
N PHE A 40 -5.59 -7.66 -3.31
CA PHE A 40 -4.18 -7.25 -3.33
C PHE A 40 -3.31 -8.49 -3.26
N SER A 41 -2.26 -8.54 -4.08
CA SER A 41 -1.26 -9.60 -4.00
C SER A 41 0.15 -9.02 -4.16
N GLN A 42 1.11 -9.63 -3.47
CA GLN A 42 2.49 -9.23 -3.47
C GLN A 42 3.40 -10.47 -3.56
N LEU A 43 4.38 -10.40 -4.44
CA LEU A 43 5.50 -11.34 -4.52
C LEU A 43 6.77 -10.56 -4.25
N THR A 44 7.58 -11.02 -3.29
CA THR A 44 8.84 -10.36 -2.88
C THR A 44 9.96 -11.40 -2.87
N ALA A 45 11.08 -11.05 -3.49
CA ALA A 45 12.34 -11.77 -3.39
C ALA A 45 13.37 -10.85 -2.73
N ASN A 46 14.09 -11.37 -1.73
CA ASN A 46 15.15 -10.67 -1.03
C ASN A 46 16.44 -11.49 -1.11
N LEU A 47 17.55 -10.76 -1.14
CA LEU A 47 18.90 -11.29 -0.99
C LEU A 47 19.66 -10.39 -0.04
N ASP A 48 20.17 -10.96 1.03
CA ASP A 48 20.84 -10.27 2.12
C ASP A 48 22.21 -10.86 2.38
N ALA A 49 23.19 -10.02 2.65
CA ALA A 49 24.53 -10.40 3.01
C ALA A 49 24.99 -9.60 4.22
N THR A 50 25.50 -10.28 5.24
CA THR A 50 26.09 -9.63 6.43
C THR A 50 27.52 -10.11 6.61
N ARG A 51 28.42 -9.17 6.89
CA ARG A 51 29.84 -9.43 7.12
C ARG A 51 30.38 -8.63 8.28
N GLU A 52 31.19 -9.28 9.08
CA GLU A 52 32.05 -8.62 10.07
C GLU A 52 33.28 -8.02 9.39
N LEU A 53 33.61 -6.79 9.74
CA LEU A 53 34.76 -6.05 9.23
C LEU A 53 35.67 -5.67 10.40
N ASN A 54 36.91 -6.12 10.36
CA ASN A 54 37.90 -5.83 11.40
C ASN A 54 38.72 -4.59 10.97
N PHE A 55 38.47 -3.47 11.61
CA PHE A 55 39.20 -2.21 11.41
C PHE A 55 40.17 -1.88 12.56
N GLY A 56 40.48 -2.85 13.42
CA GLY A 56 41.32 -2.63 14.60
C GLY A 56 40.65 -1.89 15.76
N MET A 57 39.30 -1.76 15.69
CA MET A 57 38.48 -1.21 16.76
C MET A 57 38.26 -2.22 17.89
N ALA A 58 37.67 -1.79 19.02
CA ALA A 58 37.40 -2.64 20.17
C ALA A 58 36.54 -3.87 19.85
N LYS A 59 35.61 -3.75 18.89
CA LYS A 59 34.84 -4.85 18.33
C LYS A 59 34.75 -4.71 16.80
N PRO A 60 34.52 -5.82 16.08
CA PRO A 60 34.25 -5.76 14.63
C PRO A 60 33.07 -4.83 14.31
N ALA A 61 33.15 -4.16 13.17
CA ALA A 61 32.02 -3.50 12.57
C ALA A 61 31.17 -4.52 11.80
N TYR A 62 29.87 -4.27 11.67
CA TYR A 62 28.94 -5.10 10.93
C TYR A 62 28.46 -4.35 9.70
N LEU A 63 28.69 -4.92 8.53
CA LEU A 63 28.17 -4.45 7.25
C LEU A 63 27.04 -5.39 6.81
N ALA A 64 25.85 -4.84 6.60
CA ALA A 64 24.75 -5.53 5.95
C ALA A 64 24.47 -4.87 4.59
N LEU A 65 24.30 -5.68 3.56
CA LEU A 65 23.91 -5.29 2.22
C LEU A 65 22.72 -6.12 1.81
N GLY A 66 21.76 -5.52 1.12
CA GLY A 66 20.62 -6.26 0.62
C GLY A 66 20.03 -5.70 -0.65
N ALA A 67 19.35 -6.60 -1.36
CA ALA A 67 18.59 -6.30 -2.56
C ALA A 67 17.18 -6.89 -2.43
N GLU A 68 16.19 -6.15 -2.85
CA GLU A 68 14.78 -6.55 -2.87
C GLU A 68 14.21 -6.34 -4.27
N VAL A 69 13.44 -7.31 -4.76
CA VAL A 69 12.57 -7.12 -5.91
C VAL A 69 11.16 -7.52 -5.51
N ARG A 70 10.21 -6.61 -5.72
CA ARG A 70 8.82 -6.80 -5.32
C ARG A 70 7.88 -6.49 -6.47
N ARG A 71 6.88 -7.36 -6.65
CA ARG A 71 5.75 -7.12 -7.55
C ARG A 71 4.48 -7.03 -6.74
N GLU A 72 3.79 -5.91 -6.84
CA GLU A 72 2.49 -5.66 -6.25
C GLU A 72 1.42 -5.66 -7.33
N ARG A 73 0.24 -6.16 -7.01
CA ARG A 73 -0.94 -6.10 -7.88
C ARG A 73 -2.17 -5.77 -7.04
N PHE A 74 -2.94 -4.82 -7.51
CA PHE A 74 -4.25 -4.48 -6.99
C PHE A 74 -5.29 -4.67 -8.09
N GLN A 75 -6.43 -5.24 -7.73
CA GLN A 75 -7.54 -5.47 -8.63
C GLN A 75 -8.85 -5.21 -7.90
N THR A 76 -9.78 -4.54 -8.57
CA THR A 76 -11.17 -4.44 -8.18
C THR A 76 -12.04 -5.10 -9.25
N ARG A 77 -13.16 -5.69 -8.85
CA ARG A 77 -14.15 -6.24 -9.76
C ARG A 77 -15.52 -5.67 -9.45
N PRO A 78 -16.37 -5.46 -10.47
CA PRO A 78 -17.71 -4.95 -10.25
C PRO A 78 -18.57 -5.95 -9.47
N GLY A 79 -19.59 -5.40 -8.82
CA GLY A 79 -20.63 -6.18 -8.19
C GLY A 79 -21.70 -6.67 -9.18
N ASP A 80 -22.78 -7.22 -8.64
CA ASP A 80 -23.97 -7.58 -9.41
C ASP A 80 -24.58 -6.33 -10.08
N SER A 81 -25.08 -6.46 -11.30
CA SER A 81 -25.67 -5.33 -12.04
C SER A 81 -26.77 -4.63 -11.26
N ALA A 82 -27.61 -5.37 -10.56
CA ALA A 82 -28.67 -4.82 -9.71
C ALA A 82 -28.14 -3.93 -8.57
N SER A 83 -26.87 -4.10 -8.17
CA SER A 83 -26.25 -3.31 -7.10
C SER A 83 -25.87 -1.88 -7.51
N TYR A 84 -25.84 -1.58 -8.83
CA TYR A 84 -25.43 -0.27 -9.34
C TYR A 84 -26.27 0.27 -10.52
N GLN A 85 -27.04 -0.59 -11.21
CA GLN A 85 -27.78 -0.17 -12.40
C GLN A 85 -28.90 0.82 -12.09
N ILE A 86 -29.17 1.69 -13.07
CA ILE A 86 -30.31 2.59 -13.07
C ILE A 86 -31.53 1.81 -13.56
N GLY A 87 -32.61 1.82 -12.79
CA GLY A 87 -33.90 1.22 -13.14
C GLY A 87 -34.86 2.21 -13.75
N PRO A 88 -36.11 1.77 -14.06
CA PRO A 88 -37.14 2.60 -14.69
C PRO A 88 -37.82 3.62 -13.75
N ILE A 89 -37.59 3.51 -12.44
CA ILE A 89 -38.19 4.41 -11.45
C ILE A 89 -37.25 5.58 -11.18
N GLU A 90 -37.78 6.79 -11.13
CA GLU A 90 -37.03 8.00 -10.76
C GLU A 90 -36.69 8.00 -9.27
N ALA A 91 -35.64 7.26 -8.93
CA ALA A 91 -35.12 7.10 -7.59
C ALA A 91 -33.59 6.91 -7.64
N PRO A 92 -32.86 7.13 -6.54
CA PRO A 92 -31.42 6.84 -6.50
C PRO A 92 -31.13 5.40 -6.91
N SER A 93 -30.23 5.22 -7.86
CA SER A 93 -29.82 3.91 -8.33
C SER A 93 -28.78 3.28 -7.41
N GLY A 94 -28.71 1.95 -7.46
CA GLY A 94 -27.80 1.16 -6.67
C GLY A 94 -28.40 0.70 -5.33
N ALA A 95 -27.76 -0.27 -4.71
CA ALA A 95 -28.18 -0.80 -3.43
C ALA A 95 -28.14 0.28 -2.34
N GLN A 96 -29.19 0.40 -1.54
CA GLN A 96 -29.23 1.35 -0.42
C GLN A 96 -28.19 0.98 0.63
N ALA A 97 -27.60 2.00 1.25
CA ALA A 97 -26.44 1.95 2.15
C ALA A 97 -25.06 1.77 1.47
N GLY A 98 -25.04 1.48 0.17
CA GLY A 98 -23.80 1.47 -0.62
C GLY A 98 -24.03 0.81 -1.99
N PRO A 99 -23.96 1.55 -3.08
CA PRO A 99 -24.02 0.95 -4.43
C PRO A 99 -22.81 0.04 -4.66
N GLY A 100 -22.98 -0.95 -5.52
CA GLY A 100 -21.88 -1.81 -5.95
C GLY A 100 -20.91 -1.08 -6.88
N LEU A 101 -19.68 -1.59 -6.95
CA LEU A 101 -18.70 -1.17 -7.94
C LEU A 101 -19.25 -1.41 -9.34
N GLN A 102 -19.17 -0.40 -10.17
CA GLN A 102 -19.58 -0.50 -11.58
C GLN A 102 -18.44 -1.06 -12.44
N PRO A 103 -18.73 -1.59 -13.65
CA PRO A 103 -17.68 -1.98 -14.60
C PRO A 103 -16.68 -0.85 -14.90
N ALA A 104 -17.13 0.41 -14.89
CA ALA A 104 -16.27 1.58 -15.05
C ALA A 104 -15.30 1.78 -13.88
N ASP A 105 -15.64 1.31 -12.68
CA ASP A 105 -14.79 1.39 -11.47
C ASP A 105 -13.80 0.22 -11.36
N ALA A 106 -13.92 -0.77 -12.26
CA ALA A 106 -13.00 -1.91 -12.27
C ALA A 106 -11.58 -1.46 -12.62
N ALA A 107 -10.63 -1.86 -11.79
CA ALA A 107 -9.23 -1.53 -11.96
C ALA A 107 -8.36 -2.79 -11.85
N ARG A 108 -7.28 -2.81 -12.62
CA ARG A 108 -6.24 -3.83 -12.52
C ARG A 108 -4.89 -3.18 -12.76
N VAL A 109 -4.17 -2.94 -11.69
CA VAL A 109 -2.88 -2.25 -11.72
C VAL A 109 -1.81 -3.09 -11.07
N SER A 110 -0.56 -2.89 -11.48
CA SER A 110 0.59 -3.55 -10.90
C SER A 110 1.78 -2.59 -10.83
N ARG A 111 2.64 -2.82 -9.84
CA ARG A 111 3.86 -2.08 -9.60
C ARG A 111 4.99 -3.06 -9.42
N TYR A 112 6.15 -2.71 -9.97
CA TYR A 112 7.43 -3.34 -9.65
C TYR A 112 8.25 -2.37 -8.83
N VAL A 113 8.92 -2.91 -7.81
CA VAL A 113 9.85 -2.16 -6.97
C VAL A 113 11.15 -2.93 -6.93
N ALA A 114 12.26 -2.24 -7.18
CA ALA A 114 13.60 -2.76 -6.94
C ALA A 114 14.27 -1.87 -5.89
N GLY A 115 14.77 -2.47 -4.82
CA GLY A 115 15.41 -1.79 -3.71
C GLY A 115 16.81 -2.31 -3.46
N LEU A 116 17.72 -1.42 -3.09
CA LEU A 116 19.04 -1.74 -2.59
C LEU A 116 19.25 -1.04 -1.26
N TYR A 117 19.88 -1.70 -0.31
CA TYR A 117 20.24 -1.08 0.96
C TYR A 117 21.63 -1.47 1.43
N ALA A 118 22.20 -0.61 2.25
CA ALA A 118 23.42 -0.83 2.99
C ALA A 118 23.25 -0.31 4.42
N ASP A 119 23.69 -1.08 5.40
CA ASP A 119 23.77 -0.70 6.81
C ASP A 119 25.15 -1.01 7.34
N LEU A 120 25.76 -0.04 8.00
CA LEU A 120 27.04 -0.19 8.68
C LEU A 120 26.87 0.22 10.13
N SER A 121 27.28 -0.65 11.04
CA SER A 121 27.25 -0.39 12.47
C SER A 121 28.55 -0.80 13.14
N ALA A 122 28.99 -0.01 14.13
CA ALA A 122 30.24 -0.23 14.81
C ALA A 122 30.25 0.32 16.25
N GLU A 123 30.95 -0.36 17.14
CA GLU A 123 31.44 0.21 18.38
C GLU A 123 32.75 0.95 18.12
N LEU A 124 32.65 2.27 17.90
CA LEU A 124 33.79 3.13 17.57
C LEU A 124 34.76 3.23 18.73
N THR A 125 34.22 3.21 19.94
CA THR A 125 34.97 3.13 21.21
C THR A 125 34.21 2.26 22.22
N SER A 126 34.79 1.97 23.38
CA SER A 126 34.06 1.26 24.45
C SER A 126 32.77 1.93 24.92
N SER A 127 32.65 3.23 24.69
CA SER A 127 31.49 4.02 25.12
C SER A 127 30.61 4.51 23.96
N LEU A 128 31.08 4.48 22.71
CA LEU A 128 30.40 5.04 21.53
C LEU A 128 30.09 3.97 20.51
N TYR A 129 28.80 3.74 20.31
CA TYR A 129 28.27 2.98 19.18
C TYR A 129 27.65 3.93 18.15
N ALA A 130 27.88 3.69 16.87
CA ALA A 130 27.27 4.43 15.78
C ALA A 130 26.78 3.47 14.68
N SER A 131 25.73 3.87 13.96
CA SER A 131 25.27 3.18 12.76
C SER A 131 24.78 4.16 11.70
N ALA A 132 24.98 3.78 10.43
CA ALA A 132 24.50 4.50 9.26
C ALA A 132 23.83 3.50 8.31
N ALA A 133 22.64 3.83 7.83
CA ALA A 133 21.90 3.04 6.84
C ALA A 133 21.45 3.91 5.69
N LEU A 134 21.51 3.36 4.48
CA LEU A 134 21.01 3.95 3.24
C LEU A 134 20.15 2.93 2.52
N ARG A 135 19.03 3.38 1.96
CA ARG A 135 18.18 2.59 1.08
C ARG A 135 17.80 3.41 -0.14
N TRP A 136 17.88 2.78 -1.29
CA TRP A 136 17.41 3.33 -2.56
C TRP A 136 16.38 2.38 -3.17
N ASP A 137 15.21 2.90 -3.53
CA ASP A 137 14.11 2.17 -4.15
C ASP A 137 13.76 2.82 -5.49
N ARG A 138 13.53 1.98 -6.51
CA ARG A 138 12.99 2.36 -7.79
C ARG A 138 11.63 1.73 -8.01
N TYR A 139 10.64 2.56 -8.29
CA TYR A 139 9.25 2.18 -8.55
C TYR A 139 8.96 2.30 -10.04
N SER A 140 8.15 1.39 -10.59
CA SER A 140 7.80 1.39 -12.02
C SER A 140 6.84 2.51 -12.42
N ASP A 141 6.15 3.12 -11.47
CA ASP A 141 5.05 4.06 -11.69
C ASP A 141 5.35 5.51 -11.30
N PHE A 142 6.31 5.79 -10.44
CA PHE A 142 6.61 7.17 -10.02
C PHE A 142 8.08 7.50 -9.75
N GLY A 143 9.01 6.67 -10.22
CA GLY A 143 10.43 6.99 -10.17
C GLY A 143 11.16 6.36 -8.99
N SER A 144 12.10 7.07 -8.37
CA SER A 144 12.95 6.53 -7.30
C SER A 144 12.95 7.40 -6.06
N ALA A 145 13.23 6.77 -4.92
CA ALA A 145 13.38 7.41 -3.63
C ALA A 145 14.65 6.91 -2.93
N ALA A 146 15.33 7.79 -2.23
CA ALA A 146 16.45 7.45 -1.36
C ALA A 146 16.12 7.87 0.08
N THR A 147 16.42 7.00 1.02
CA THR A 147 16.23 7.24 2.45
C THR A 147 17.48 6.89 3.21
N GLY A 148 17.73 7.57 4.33
CA GLY A 148 18.90 7.36 5.15
C GLY A 148 18.58 7.46 6.64
N LYS A 149 19.43 6.83 7.44
CA LYS A 149 19.36 6.85 8.90
C LYS A 149 20.77 6.93 9.47
N LEU A 150 20.93 7.79 10.47
CA LEU A 150 22.11 7.86 11.32
C LEU A 150 21.69 7.69 12.77
N SER A 151 22.40 6.86 13.52
CA SER A 151 22.17 6.65 14.95
C SER A 151 23.48 6.64 15.71
N ALA A 152 23.44 7.19 16.91
CA ALA A 152 24.56 7.11 17.85
C ALA A 152 24.05 6.81 19.25
N ARG A 153 24.82 6.05 20.01
CA ARG A 153 24.63 5.79 21.45
C ARG A 153 25.94 6.04 22.17
N TYR A 154 25.91 6.92 23.16
CA TYR A 154 27.04 7.20 24.02
C TYR A 154 26.74 6.78 25.47
N ALA A 155 27.54 5.90 26.02
CA ALA A 155 27.46 5.48 27.43
C ALA A 155 28.38 6.38 28.27
N PHE A 156 27.80 7.19 29.15
CA PHE A 156 28.51 8.03 30.09
C PHE A 156 29.06 7.19 31.26
N THR A 157 28.25 6.25 31.72
CA THR A 157 28.58 5.23 32.71
C THR A 157 27.97 3.88 32.29
N PRO A 158 28.29 2.76 32.94
CA PRO A 158 27.59 1.49 32.63
C PRO A 158 26.08 1.56 32.78
N GLU A 159 25.56 2.44 33.64
CA GLU A 159 24.13 2.59 33.95
C GLU A 159 23.44 3.69 33.15
N VAL A 160 24.20 4.67 32.63
CA VAL A 160 23.65 5.87 31.99
C VAL A 160 24.16 6.03 30.56
N ALA A 161 23.24 6.08 29.60
CA ALA A 161 23.56 6.31 28.19
C ALA A 161 22.57 7.25 27.54
N ALA A 162 23.03 8.05 26.59
CA ALA A 162 22.20 8.82 25.66
C ALA A 162 22.18 8.15 24.29
N ARG A 163 21.06 8.28 23.60
CA ARG A 163 20.89 7.81 22.21
C ARG A 163 20.23 8.90 21.37
N ALA A 164 20.75 9.08 20.17
CA ALA A 164 20.18 9.98 19.16
C ALA A 164 20.03 9.25 17.83
N THR A 165 18.97 9.59 17.08
CA THR A 165 18.74 9.06 15.74
C THR A 165 18.14 10.16 14.89
N VAL A 166 18.62 10.29 13.65
CA VAL A 166 18.02 11.09 12.59
C VAL A 166 17.79 10.21 11.37
N SER A 167 16.62 10.34 10.73
CA SER A 167 16.30 9.56 9.54
C SER A 167 15.38 10.33 8.61
N THR A 168 15.51 10.06 7.32
CA THR A 168 14.53 10.41 6.29
C THR A 168 13.66 9.19 6.01
N SER A 169 12.39 9.40 5.66
CA SER A 169 11.48 8.32 5.29
C SER A 169 10.72 8.68 4.01
N PHE A 170 10.38 7.66 3.25
CA PHE A 170 9.53 7.78 2.08
C PHE A 170 8.48 6.65 2.11
N ARG A 171 7.25 6.98 1.75
CA ARG A 171 6.18 6.02 1.58
C ARG A 171 5.49 6.25 0.25
N ALA A 172 5.57 5.27 -0.63
CA ALA A 172 4.81 5.27 -1.87
C ALA A 172 3.30 5.23 -1.58
N PRO A 173 2.46 5.94 -2.35
CA PRO A 173 1.03 5.72 -2.34
C PRO A 173 0.74 4.23 -2.61
N SER A 174 -0.24 3.65 -1.92
CA SER A 174 -0.64 2.28 -2.21
C SER A 174 -1.27 2.19 -3.60
N LEU A 175 -1.23 1.02 -4.24
CA LEU A 175 -1.89 0.81 -5.54
C LEU A 175 -3.41 1.07 -5.44
N ALA A 176 -4.02 0.78 -4.29
CA ALA A 176 -5.41 1.11 -4.04
C ALA A 176 -5.66 2.63 -4.09
N GLN A 177 -4.82 3.44 -3.42
CA GLN A 177 -4.93 4.90 -3.46
C GLN A 177 -4.74 5.47 -4.87
N SER A 178 -3.94 4.81 -5.70
CA SER A 178 -3.61 5.27 -7.06
C SER A 178 -4.64 4.83 -8.12
N ALA A 179 -5.47 3.81 -7.84
CA ALA A 179 -6.30 3.19 -8.85
C ALA A 179 -7.77 3.03 -8.44
N PHE A 180 -8.11 3.26 -7.18
CA PHE A 180 -9.48 3.10 -6.70
C PHE A 180 -10.37 4.21 -7.27
N SER A 181 -11.48 3.82 -7.87
CA SER A 181 -12.58 4.70 -8.25
C SER A 181 -13.91 4.14 -7.77
N PHE A 182 -14.88 5.01 -7.59
CA PHE A 182 -16.19 4.63 -7.07
C PHE A 182 -17.25 5.59 -7.60
N THR A 183 -18.37 5.04 -8.12
CA THR A 183 -19.45 5.80 -8.68
C THR A 183 -20.69 5.68 -7.80
N VAL A 184 -21.29 6.81 -7.46
CA VAL A 184 -22.54 6.90 -6.67
C VAL A 184 -23.56 7.73 -7.45
N THR A 185 -24.84 7.50 -7.17
CA THR A 185 -25.90 8.41 -7.60
C THR A 185 -26.14 9.45 -6.51
N ASP A 186 -25.95 10.69 -6.83
CA ASP A 186 -26.19 11.84 -5.95
C ASP A 186 -27.36 12.68 -6.47
N ARG A 187 -28.01 13.36 -5.54
CA ARG A 187 -29.07 14.31 -5.85
C ARG A 187 -28.51 15.72 -5.81
N GLY A 188 -28.22 16.26 -6.99
CA GLY A 188 -27.70 17.61 -7.15
C GLY A 188 -28.71 18.72 -6.81
N GLU A 189 -28.28 19.97 -6.97
CA GLU A 189 -29.15 21.13 -6.83
C GLU A 189 -30.36 21.03 -7.77
N GLY A 190 -31.55 21.33 -7.26
CA GLY A 190 -32.80 21.17 -8.01
C GLY A 190 -33.39 19.76 -8.00
N GLY A 191 -32.80 18.81 -7.25
CA GLY A 191 -33.36 17.47 -7.10
C GLY A 191 -33.04 16.48 -8.22
N VAL A 192 -32.26 16.89 -9.22
CA VAL A 192 -31.86 16.03 -10.35
C VAL A 192 -30.88 14.95 -9.88
N LEU A 193 -31.18 13.69 -10.23
CA LEU A 193 -30.29 12.56 -9.95
C LEU A 193 -29.14 12.54 -10.97
N SER A 194 -27.91 12.50 -10.50
CA SER A 194 -26.70 12.41 -11.31
C SER A 194 -25.75 11.35 -10.79
N GLN A 195 -24.99 10.72 -11.69
CA GLN A 195 -23.92 9.85 -11.28
C GLN A 195 -22.64 10.65 -11.06
N VAL A 196 -22.07 10.54 -9.87
CA VAL A 196 -20.81 11.18 -9.48
C VAL A 196 -19.76 10.10 -9.29
N ARG A 197 -18.66 10.19 -10.03
CA ARG A 197 -17.54 9.28 -9.92
C ARG A 197 -16.38 9.91 -9.17
N THR A 198 -15.98 9.30 -8.08
CA THR A 198 -14.75 9.63 -7.38
C THR A 198 -13.57 8.95 -8.09
N LEU A 199 -12.58 9.74 -8.48
CA LEU A 199 -11.38 9.27 -9.18
C LEU A 199 -10.17 9.40 -8.25
N PRO A 200 -9.14 8.54 -8.42
CA PRO A 200 -7.88 8.70 -7.69
C PRO A 200 -7.14 9.97 -8.11
N VAL A 201 -6.34 10.52 -7.20
CA VAL A 201 -5.57 11.78 -7.42
C VAL A 201 -4.59 11.67 -8.61
N SER A 202 -4.16 10.47 -8.93
CA SER A 202 -3.25 10.20 -10.05
C SER A 202 -3.94 10.09 -11.41
N ASN A 203 -5.28 10.22 -11.47
CA ASN A 203 -5.99 10.15 -12.74
C ASN A 203 -5.84 11.49 -13.47
N PRO A 204 -5.20 11.54 -14.66
CA PRO A 204 -5.23 12.73 -15.49
C PRO A 204 -6.67 12.97 -15.96
N ILE A 205 -7.20 14.13 -15.67
CA ILE A 205 -8.50 14.61 -16.19
C ILE A 205 -8.35 14.90 -17.68
#